data_76d351d42bb2141557a9ca6a6c6932c4
#
_entry.id   76d351d42bb2141557a9ca6a6c6932c4
#
_cell.length_a   1.000
_cell.length_b   1.000
_cell.length_c   1.000
_cell.angle_alpha   90.00
_cell.angle_beta   90.00
_cell.angle_gamma   90.00
#
_symmetry.space_group_name_H-M   'P 1'
#
loop_
_entity.id
_entity.type
_entity.pdbx_description
1 polymer ?
#
loop_
_entity_poly.entity_id
_entity_poly.type
_entity_poly.pdbx_seq_one_letter_code
_entity_poly.pdbx_strand_id
1 'polypeptide(L)'
;KSDFAFIATDVVSNNMQCVLLEYDLAPQRSMGEIVKQIQQALDFIQQQAWNTQEIMLVGHSAGAHLSALMLKHPAVSEAVLLSGIYDLAPIQQTHLNTALNLSKYEIQQYSPILIEAAVPKPYAIFCGAQELDELIGQSQSYFHRRKAIDPDFVSFQLIDNTHHYNILDEYFHRRLTPHT
;
A
#
# COMPACT_ATOMS: atom_id res chain seq x y z
N LYS A 1 -12.59 4.04 -8.78
CA LYS A 1 -12.06 5.42 -8.68
C LYS A 1 -13.10 6.37 -8.06
N SER A 2 -14.34 6.41 -8.58
CA SER A 2 -15.42 7.21 -8.00
C SER A 2 -15.65 6.93 -6.51
N ASP A 3 -15.60 5.68 -6.11
CA ASP A 3 -15.87 5.21 -4.74
C ASP A 3 -14.82 5.68 -3.72
N PHE A 4 -13.64 6.10 -4.19
CA PHE A 4 -12.53 6.61 -3.39
C PHE A 4 -12.33 8.13 -3.53
N ALA A 5 -13.25 8.83 -4.22
CA ALA A 5 -13.11 10.27 -4.47
C ALA A 5 -13.19 11.12 -3.18
N PHE A 6 -13.83 10.61 -2.12
CA PHE A 6 -13.90 11.27 -0.81
C PHE A 6 -12.50 11.54 -0.23
N ILE A 7 -11.54 10.64 -0.47
CA ILE A 7 -10.16 10.80 -0.02
C ILE A 7 -9.53 12.10 -0.55
N ALA A 8 -9.84 12.45 -1.80
CA ALA A 8 -9.29 13.66 -2.42
C ALA A 8 -9.70 14.93 -1.67
N THR A 9 -10.91 14.96 -1.08
CA THR A 9 -11.39 16.11 -0.30
C THR A 9 -10.49 16.34 0.92
N ASP A 10 -10.20 15.31 1.68
CA ASP A 10 -9.39 15.43 2.89
C ASP A 10 -7.93 15.76 2.57
N VAL A 11 -7.37 15.12 1.54
CA VAL A 11 -5.99 15.38 1.08
C VAL A 11 -5.83 16.84 0.62
N VAL A 12 -6.74 17.31 -0.23
CA VAL A 12 -6.69 18.69 -0.77
C VAL A 12 -6.94 19.73 0.32
N SER A 13 -7.83 19.45 1.28
CA SER A 13 -8.07 20.33 2.43
C SER A 13 -6.83 20.53 3.31
N ASN A 14 -5.89 19.57 3.26
CA ASN A 14 -4.59 19.66 3.94
C ASN A 14 -3.48 20.24 3.05
N ASN A 15 -3.85 20.97 2.00
CA ASN A 15 -2.93 21.64 1.08
C ASN A 15 -1.96 20.70 0.34
N MET A 16 -2.40 19.46 0.13
CA MET A 16 -1.67 18.42 -0.63
C MET A 16 -2.33 18.18 -1.98
N GLN A 17 -1.56 17.70 -2.95
CA GLN A 17 -2.10 17.21 -4.23
C GLN A 17 -2.51 15.75 -4.09
N CYS A 18 -3.65 15.39 -4.66
CA CYS A 18 -4.16 14.00 -4.65
C CYS A 18 -4.20 13.41 -6.05
N VAL A 19 -3.55 12.27 -6.22
CA VAL A 19 -3.61 11.48 -7.45
C VAL A 19 -4.18 10.10 -7.14
N LEU A 20 -5.35 9.80 -7.67
CA LEU A 20 -5.97 8.47 -7.58
C LEU A 20 -5.59 7.64 -8.80
N LEU A 21 -4.70 6.68 -8.61
CA LEU A 21 -4.25 5.78 -9.67
C LEU A 21 -5.38 4.80 -10.04
N GLU A 22 -5.52 4.58 -11.35
CA GLU A 22 -6.36 3.54 -11.92
C GLU A 22 -5.47 2.60 -12.73
N TYR A 23 -5.59 1.32 -12.49
CA TYR A 23 -4.81 0.27 -13.15
C TYR A 23 -5.70 -0.93 -13.46
N ASP A 24 -5.29 -1.75 -14.41
CA ASP A 24 -6.02 -2.97 -14.77
C ASP A 24 -5.98 -3.99 -13.63
N LEU A 25 -6.98 -4.87 -13.61
CA LEU A 25 -7.13 -5.89 -12.57
C LEU A 25 -6.93 -7.31 -13.14
N ALA A 26 -6.65 -8.25 -12.27
CA ALA A 26 -6.73 -9.67 -12.60
C ALA A 26 -8.21 -10.08 -12.85
N PRO A 27 -8.49 -11.02 -13.75
CA PRO A 27 -7.55 -11.85 -14.52
C PRO A 27 -7.06 -11.20 -15.82
N GLN A 28 -7.48 -9.97 -16.17
CA GLN A 28 -7.12 -9.31 -17.44
C GLN A 28 -5.63 -9.01 -17.53
N ARG A 29 -4.98 -8.83 -16.37
CA ARG A 29 -3.53 -8.59 -16.24
C ARG A 29 -2.93 -9.49 -15.18
N SER A 30 -1.72 -9.94 -15.43
CA SER A 30 -0.88 -10.63 -14.44
C SER A 30 -0.40 -9.66 -13.35
N MET A 31 0.04 -10.20 -12.22
CA MET A 31 0.63 -9.40 -11.14
C MET A 31 1.80 -8.54 -11.65
N GLY A 32 2.67 -9.12 -12.50
CA GLY A 32 3.81 -8.39 -13.07
C GLY A 32 3.40 -7.22 -13.97
N GLU A 33 2.33 -7.36 -14.76
CA GLU A 33 1.80 -6.27 -15.59
C GLU A 33 1.20 -5.16 -14.74
N ILE A 34 0.46 -5.52 -13.67
CA ILE A 34 -0.11 -4.55 -12.72
C ILE A 34 1.02 -3.75 -12.05
N VAL A 35 2.03 -4.42 -11.52
CA VAL A 35 3.20 -3.78 -10.89
C VAL A 35 3.88 -2.81 -11.87
N LYS A 36 4.05 -3.22 -13.13
CA LYS A 36 4.63 -2.36 -14.17
C LYS A 36 3.78 -1.12 -14.45
N GLN A 37 2.45 -1.24 -14.47
CA GLN A 37 1.55 -0.09 -14.65
C GLN A 37 1.72 0.93 -13.52
N ILE A 38 1.85 0.48 -12.26
CA ILE A 38 2.08 1.39 -11.14
C ILE A 38 3.45 2.08 -11.25
N GLN A 39 4.51 1.35 -11.66
CA GLN A 39 5.82 1.97 -11.91
C GLN A 39 5.74 3.06 -12.98
N GLN A 40 5.10 2.76 -14.11
CA GLN A 40 4.92 3.72 -15.20
C GLN A 40 4.09 4.94 -14.76
N ALA A 41 3.08 4.75 -13.93
CA ALA A 41 2.30 5.86 -13.37
C ALA A 41 3.17 6.77 -12.48
N LEU A 42 4.03 6.20 -11.64
CA LEU A 42 4.96 6.96 -10.81
C LEU A 42 6.00 7.71 -11.64
N ASP A 43 6.58 7.06 -12.66
CA ASP A 43 7.48 7.70 -13.63
C ASP A 43 6.81 8.89 -14.33
N PHE A 44 5.56 8.70 -14.75
CA PHE A 44 4.78 9.76 -15.38
C PHE A 44 4.53 10.93 -14.42
N ILE A 45 4.08 10.66 -13.19
CA ILE A 45 3.81 11.70 -12.17
C ILE A 45 5.08 12.51 -11.88
N GLN A 46 6.22 11.83 -11.73
CA GLN A 46 7.50 12.48 -11.44
C GLN A 46 7.92 13.50 -12.50
N GLN A 47 7.52 13.27 -13.76
CA GLN A 47 7.88 14.13 -14.90
C GLN A 47 6.91 15.31 -15.09
N GLN A 48 5.82 15.38 -14.33
CA GLN A 48 4.82 16.44 -14.53
C GLN A 48 5.28 17.77 -13.90
N ALA A 49 5.07 18.86 -14.61
CA ALA A 49 5.42 20.19 -14.13
C ALA A 49 4.64 20.62 -12.87
N TRP A 50 3.47 20.02 -12.62
CA TRP A 50 2.68 20.26 -11.41
C TRP A 50 3.18 19.46 -10.20
N ASN A 51 3.99 18.41 -10.41
CA ASN A 51 4.59 17.64 -9.33
C ASN A 51 5.88 18.34 -8.85
N THR A 52 5.75 19.16 -7.84
CA THR A 52 6.87 19.94 -7.27
C THR A 52 7.45 19.35 -6.00
N GLN A 53 6.93 18.21 -5.55
CA GLN A 53 7.27 17.59 -4.28
C GLN A 53 7.49 16.09 -4.42
N GLU A 54 7.97 15.49 -3.34
CA GLU A 54 8.11 14.05 -3.22
C GLU A 54 6.74 13.36 -3.16
N ILE A 55 6.71 12.09 -3.58
CA ILE A 55 5.47 11.32 -3.63
C ILE A 55 5.34 10.48 -2.37
N MET A 56 4.30 10.76 -1.57
CA MET A 56 3.82 9.84 -0.54
C MET A 56 2.82 8.87 -1.15
N LEU A 57 3.02 7.57 -0.97
CA LEU A 57 2.05 6.55 -1.37
C LEU A 57 1.11 6.24 -0.22
N VAL A 58 -0.18 6.20 -0.51
CA VAL A 58 -1.18 5.65 0.42
C VAL A 58 -1.90 4.51 -0.27
N GLY A 59 -1.81 3.32 0.27
CA GLY A 59 -2.44 2.14 -0.29
C GLY A 59 -3.31 1.40 0.72
N HIS A 60 -4.41 0.84 0.26
CA HIS A 60 -5.30 0.00 1.04
C HIS A 60 -5.40 -1.40 0.44
N SER A 61 -5.34 -2.45 1.27
CA SER A 61 -5.48 -3.83 0.83
C SER A 61 -4.48 -4.20 -0.29
N ALA A 62 -4.95 -4.55 -1.48
CA ALA A 62 -4.10 -4.73 -2.66
C ALA A 62 -3.29 -3.47 -3.02
N GLY A 63 -3.85 -2.28 -2.79
CA GLY A 63 -3.12 -1.01 -2.95
C GLY A 63 -1.95 -0.87 -1.97
N ALA A 64 -2.09 -1.34 -0.73
CA ALA A 64 -1.00 -1.38 0.24
C ALA A 64 0.10 -2.36 -0.18
N HIS A 65 -0.27 -3.52 -0.71
CA HIS A 65 0.66 -4.47 -1.33
C HIS A 65 1.49 -3.80 -2.44
N LEU A 66 0.82 -3.15 -3.39
CA LEU A 66 1.48 -2.45 -4.51
C LEU A 66 2.35 -1.30 -4.01
N SER A 67 1.88 -0.52 -3.03
CA SER A 67 2.66 0.57 -2.42
C SER A 67 3.92 0.07 -1.73
N ALA A 68 3.85 -1.06 -1.02
CA ALA A 68 5.01 -1.68 -0.39
C ALA A 68 6.07 -2.11 -1.43
N LEU A 69 5.65 -2.61 -2.60
CA LEU A 69 6.56 -2.92 -3.71
C LEU A 69 7.21 -1.67 -4.31
N MET A 70 6.49 -0.54 -4.28
CA MET A 70 6.95 0.73 -4.85
C MET A 70 7.82 1.56 -3.91
N LEU A 71 8.04 1.16 -2.66
CA LEU A 71 8.98 1.84 -1.76
C LEU A 71 10.40 1.95 -2.34
N LYS A 72 10.79 1.02 -3.22
CA LYS A 72 12.07 1.09 -3.95
C LYS A 72 12.10 2.10 -5.09
N HIS A 73 10.96 2.66 -5.51
CA HIS A 73 10.88 3.61 -6.62
C HIS A 73 11.51 4.95 -6.23
N PRO A 74 12.40 5.55 -7.05
CA PRO A 74 13.14 6.77 -6.68
C PRO A 74 12.24 7.97 -6.38
N ALA A 75 11.09 8.09 -7.05
CA ALA A 75 10.16 9.19 -6.84
C ALA A 75 9.37 9.10 -5.52
N VAL A 76 9.34 7.94 -4.88
CA VAL A 76 8.60 7.72 -3.63
C VAL A 76 9.48 8.11 -2.45
N SER A 77 8.99 8.98 -1.58
CA SER A 77 9.68 9.37 -0.34
C SER A 77 9.21 8.57 0.87
N GLU A 78 7.92 8.28 0.94
CA GLU A 78 7.31 7.60 2.08
C GLU A 78 6.04 6.83 1.67
N ALA A 79 5.53 5.97 2.55
CA ALA A 79 4.27 5.28 2.31
C ALA A 79 3.43 5.07 3.57
N VAL A 80 2.13 4.98 3.36
CA VAL A 80 1.13 4.54 4.33
C VAL A 80 0.43 3.31 3.79
N LEU A 81 0.49 2.24 4.54
CA LEU A 81 0.03 0.92 4.17
C LEU A 81 -1.14 0.50 5.07
N LEU A 82 -2.35 0.55 4.53
CA LEU A 82 -3.59 0.27 5.28
C LEU A 82 -4.07 -1.16 4.98
N SER A 83 -4.11 -2.03 5.99
CA SER A 83 -4.63 -3.41 5.89
C SER A 83 -4.08 -4.20 4.69
N GLY A 84 -2.75 -4.18 4.51
CA GLY A 84 -2.09 -4.70 3.32
C GLY A 84 -1.89 -6.21 3.32
N ILE A 85 -1.60 -6.73 2.12
CA ILE A 85 -1.15 -8.10 1.89
C ILE A 85 0.35 -8.06 1.61
N TYR A 86 1.15 -8.78 2.40
CA TYR A 86 2.62 -8.70 2.30
C TYR A 86 3.27 -10.03 1.95
N ASP A 87 2.53 -11.14 2.06
CA ASP A 87 2.90 -12.47 1.61
C ASP A 87 1.84 -13.02 0.66
N LEU A 88 2.23 -13.36 -0.56
CA LEU A 88 1.33 -13.92 -1.56
C LEU A 88 1.18 -15.44 -1.46
N ALA A 89 2.05 -16.14 -0.69
CA ALA A 89 1.98 -17.58 -0.60
C ALA A 89 0.66 -18.09 0.01
N PRO A 90 0.12 -17.51 1.10
CA PRO A 90 -1.21 -17.86 1.58
C PRO A 90 -2.33 -17.55 0.58
N ILE A 91 -2.20 -16.44 -0.17
CA ILE A 91 -3.21 -16.01 -1.14
C ILE A 91 -3.38 -17.04 -2.26
N GLN A 92 -2.31 -17.71 -2.66
CA GLN A 92 -2.35 -18.78 -3.67
C GLN A 92 -3.33 -19.90 -3.29
N GLN A 93 -3.60 -20.10 -2.00
CA GLN A 93 -4.50 -21.16 -1.50
C GLN A 93 -5.95 -20.68 -1.31
N THR A 94 -6.26 -19.43 -1.60
CA THR A 94 -7.60 -18.85 -1.46
C THR A 94 -8.33 -18.80 -2.81
N HIS A 95 -9.64 -18.50 -2.75
CA HIS A 95 -10.46 -18.26 -3.95
C HIS A 95 -9.95 -17.05 -4.77
N LEU A 96 -9.23 -16.11 -4.17
CA LEU A 96 -8.64 -14.97 -4.87
C LEU A 96 -7.66 -15.42 -5.96
N ASN A 97 -7.00 -16.54 -5.77
CA ASN A 97 -6.06 -17.07 -6.75
C ASN A 97 -6.74 -17.58 -8.03
N THR A 98 -8.04 -17.81 -8.03
CA THR A 98 -8.76 -18.12 -9.26
C THR A 98 -8.65 -17.00 -10.30
N ALA A 99 -8.63 -15.76 -9.86
CA ALA A 99 -8.43 -14.59 -10.73
C ALA A 99 -6.95 -14.23 -10.88
N LEU A 100 -6.19 -14.28 -9.79
CA LEU A 100 -4.77 -13.88 -9.79
C LEU A 100 -3.86 -14.88 -10.52
N ASN A 101 -4.19 -16.17 -10.46
CA ASN A 101 -3.42 -17.28 -11.06
C ASN A 101 -1.91 -17.18 -10.78
N LEU A 102 -1.57 -16.93 -9.51
CA LEU A 102 -0.20 -16.68 -9.07
C LEU A 102 0.71 -17.88 -9.32
N SER A 103 1.77 -17.68 -10.06
CA SER A 103 2.87 -18.59 -10.19
C SER A 103 3.81 -18.53 -8.97
N LYS A 104 4.61 -19.59 -8.75
CA LYS A 104 5.66 -19.57 -7.71
C LYS A 104 6.66 -18.44 -7.92
N TYR A 105 6.95 -18.11 -9.18
CA TYR A 105 7.81 -16.99 -9.53
C TYR A 105 7.21 -15.65 -9.08
N GLU A 106 5.94 -15.39 -9.37
CA GLU A 106 5.26 -14.15 -8.98
C GLU A 106 5.16 -14.01 -7.46
N ILE A 107 4.87 -15.11 -6.74
CA ILE A 107 4.89 -15.10 -5.28
C ILE A 107 6.25 -14.63 -4.76
N GLN A 108 7.34 -15.15 -5.33
CA GLN A 108 8.69 -14.82 -4.90
C GLN A 108 9.10 -13.40 -5.28
N GLN A 109 8.68 -12.93 -6.44
CA GLN A 109 9.02 -11.59 -6.95
C GLN A 109 8.17 -10.46 -6.37
N TYR A 110 6.94 -10.77 -5.99
CA TYR A 110 5.95 -9.74 -5.63
C TYR A 110 5.38 -9.89 -4.20
N SER A 111 5.95 -10.73 -3.35
CA SER A 111 5.64 -10.69 -1.91
C SER A 111 6.52 -9.65 -1.21
N PRO A 112 6.00 -8.52 -0.73
CA PRO A 112 6.80 -7.48 -0.08
C PRO A 112 7.66 -7.98 1.08
N ILE A 113 7.17 -8.99 1.81
CA ILE A 113 7.90 -9.60 2.92
C ILE A 113 9.20 -10.30 2.50
N LEU A 114 9.32 -10.71 1.25
CA LEU A 114 10.49 -11.40 0.69
C LEU A 114 11.50 -10.44 0.03
N ILE A 115 11.11 -9.17 -0.18
CA ILE A 115 11.92 -8.20 -0.90
C ILE A 115 12.78 -7.41 0.08
N GLU A 116 14.07 -7.34 -0.21
CA GLU A 116 14.98 -6.44 0.51
C GLU A 116 14.79 -5.00 0.00
N ALA A 117 14.67 -4.03 0.93
CA ALA A 117 14.61 -2.63 0.55
C ALA A 117 15.99 -2.16 0.10
N ALA A 118 16.05 -1.59 -1.10
CA ALA A 118 17.29 -1.05 -1.64
C ALA A 118 17.76 0.23 -0.91
N VAL A 119 16.81 1.06 -0.47
CA VAL A 119 17.04 2.30 0.30
C VAL A 119 15.97 2.41 1.38
N PRO A 120 16.35 2.60 2.64
CA PRO A 120 15.39 2.81 3.72
C PRO A 120 14.58 4.09 3.49
N LYS A 121 13.26 3.98 3.56
CA LYS A 121 12.32 5.11 3.47
C LYS A 121 11.29 4.98 4.57
N PRO A 122 10.79 6.08 5.14
CA PRO A 122 9.77 6.02 6.17
C PRO A 122 8.46 5.44 5.62
N TYR A 123 7.85 4.56 6.38
CA TYR A 123 6.49 4.11 6.11
C TYR A 123 5.78 3.63 7.37
N ALA A 124 4.48 3.81 7.37
CA ALA A 124 3.61 3.38 8.45
C ALA A 124 2.67 2.27 7.97
N ILE A 125 2.53 1.24 8.79
CA ILE A 125 1.60 0.14 8.58
C ILE A 125 0.46 0.31 9.58
N PHE A 126 -0.76 0.39 9.08
CA PHE A 126 -1.97 0.39 9.89
C PHE A 126 -2.82 -0.84 9.55
N CYS A 127 -3.43 -1.44 10.56
CA CYS A 127 -4.37 -2.52 10.38
C CYS A 127 -5.53 -2.34 11.36
N GLY A 128 -6.74 -2.65 10.96
CA GLY A 128 -7.89 -2.61 11.85
C GLY A 128 -7.84 -3.76 12.86
N ALA A 129 -8.19 -3.51 14.11
CA ALA A 129 -8.23 -4.53 15.14
C ALA A 129 -9.39 -5.53 14.96
N GLN A 130 -10.34 -5.24 14.06
CA GLN A 130 -11.46 -6.12 13.70
C GLN A 130 -11.32 -6.70 12.27
N GLU A 131 -10.09 -6.72 11.74
CA GLU A 131 -9.76 -7.41 10.50
C GLU A 131 -9.74 -8.93 10.69
N LEU A 132 -9.65 -9.66 9.58
CA LEU A 132 -9.35 -11.09 9.63
C LEU A 132 -7.98 -11.32 10.28
N ASP A 133 -7.87 -12.36 11.11
CA ASP A 133 -6.61 -12.70 11.79
C ASP A 133 -5.43 -12.85 10.82
N GLU A 134 -5.68 -13.34 9.61
CA GLU A 134 -4.68 -13.48 8.56
C GLU A 134 -4.11 -12.12 8.10
N LEU A 135 -4.95 -11.09 7.98
CA LEU A 135 -4.50 -9.75 7.57
C LEU A 135 -3.73 -9.06 8.70
N ILE A 136 -4.19 -9.22 9.94
CA ILE A 136 -3.47 -8.76 11.13
C ILE A 136 -2.11 -9.46 11.20
N GLY A 137 -2.09 -10.78 11.06
CA GLY A 137 -0.88 -11.60 11.08
C GLY A 137 0.12 -11.22 9.99
N GLN A 138 -0.34 -10.95 8.77
CA GLN A 138 0.52 -10.48 7.68
C GLN A 138 1.12 -9.10 7.96
N SER A 139 0.32 -8.17 8.48
CA SER A 139 0.77 -6.82 8.84
C SER A 139 1.84 -6.86 9.93
N GLN A 140 1.62 -7.66 10.97
CA GLN A 140 2.58 -7.86 12.07
C GLN A 140 3.86 -8.53 11.60
N SER A 141 3.76 -9.59 10.79
CA SER A 141 4.91 -10.32 10.27
C SER A 141 5.78 -9.44 9.38
N TYR A 142 5.16 -8.65 8.51
CA TYR A 142 5.87 -7.69 7.66
C TYR A 142 6.54 -6.61 8.50
N PHE A 143 5.83 -6.03 9.48
CA PHE A 143 6.42 -5.06 10.41
C PHE A 143 7.64 -5.64 11.14
N HIS A 144 7.53 -6.82 11.76
CA HIS A 144 8.63 -7.42 12.52
C HIS A 144 9.85 -7.69 11.64
N ARG A 145 9.64 -8.20 10.43
CA ARG A 145 10.74 -8.41 9.47
C ARG A 145 11.40 -7.09 9.09
N ARG A 146 10.61 -6.06 8.80
CA ARG A 146 11.15 -4.75 8.40
C ARG A 146 11.82 -4.02 9.57
N LYS A 147 11.24 -4.11 10.75
CA LYS A 147 11.81 -3.53 11.99
C LYS A 147 13.18 -4.09 12.33
N ALA A 148 13.42 -5.35 12.00
CA ALA A 148 14.73 -5.98 12.19
C ALA A 148 15.80 -5.49 11.19
N ILE A 149 15.38 -4.98 10.01
CA ILE A 149 16.28 -4.52 8.94
C ILE A 149 16.44 -2.99 9.01
N ASP A 150 15.33 -2.26 9.13
CA ASP A 150 15.28 -0.79 9.06
C ASP A 150 14.52 -0.24 10.29
N PRO A 151 15.08 -0.31 11.50
CA PRO A 151 14.36 -0.06 12.76
C PRO A 151 13.76 1.35 12.87
N ASP A 152 14.38 2.35 12.24
CA ASP A 152 13.98 3.76 12.35
C ASP A 152 12.98 4.18 11.26
N PHE A 153 12.71 3.32 10.28
CA PHE A 153 11.92 3.66 9.11
C PHE A 153 10.53 3.04 9.07
N VAL A 154 10.21 2.12 9.97
CA VAL A 154 8.90 1.45 9.98
C VAL A 154 8.18 1.61 11.30
N SER A 155 6.90 1.95 11.22
CA SER A 155 5.96 1.92 12.35
C SER A 155 4.78 1.00 12.07
N PHE A 156 4.15 0.50 13.13
CA PHE A 156 2.95 -0.32 13.04
C PHE A 156 1.95 0.10 14.11
N GLN A 157 0.67 0.15 13.72
CA GLN A 157 -0.42 0.41 14.65
C GLN A 157 -1.66 -0.41 14.29
N LEU A 158 -2.22 -1.11 15.28
CA LEU A 158 -3.61 -1.58 15.23
C LEU A 158 -4.55 -0.43 15.61
N ILE A 159 -5.62 -0.27 14.85
CA ILE A 159 -6.63 0.76 15.09
C ILE A 159 -7.86 0.08 15.69
N ASP A 160 -8.19 0.42 16.93
CA ASP A 160 -9.34 -0.13 17.65
C ASP A 160 -10.65 0.18 16.93
N ASN A 161 -11.63 -0.72 17.05
CA ASN A 161 -12.96 -0.63 16.44
C ASN A 161 -12.95 -0.43 14.92
N THR A 162 -11.90 -0.85 14.23
CA THR A 162 -11.69 -0.65 12.81
C THR A 162 -11.58 -1.99 12.10
N HIS A 163 -12.27 -2.11 10.98
CA HIS A 163 -12.27 -3.27 10.08
C HIS A 163 -11.81 -2.86 8.67
N HIS A 164 -11.74 -3.82 7.75
CA HIS A 164 -11.16 -3.66 6.42
C HIS A 164 -11.68 -2.47 5.60
N TYR A 165 -12.93 -2.08 5.75
CA TYR A 165 -13.53 -1.03 4.92
C TYR A 165 -13.52 0.34 5.59
N ASN A 166 -13.78 0.43 6.90
CA ASN A 166 -13.83 1.72 7.58
C ASN A 166 -12.44 2.27 7.96
N ILE A 167 -11.37 1.51 7.76
CA ILE A 167 -9.99 1.96 7.99
C ILE A 167 -9.63 3.18 7.13
N LEU A 168 -10.23 3.29 5.94
CA LEU A 168 -10.03 4.45 5.06
C LEU A 168 -10.62 5.71 5.68
N ASP A 169 -11.86 5.66 6.17
CA ASP A 169 -12.50 6.79 6.82
C ASP A 169 -11.75 7.17 8.10
N GLU A 170 -11.34 6.17 8.89
CA GLU A 170 -10.60 6.38 10.13
C GLU A 170 -9.24 7.04 9.87
N TYR A 171 -8.54 6.65 8.80
CA TYR A 171 -7.26 7.23 8.44
C TYR A 171 -7.41 8.65 7.87
N PHE A 172 -8.26 8.83 6.87
CA PHE A 172 -8.35 10.11 6.16
C PHE A 172 -9.07 11.18 6.97
N HIS A 173 -10.23 10.88 7.58
CA HIS A 173 -10.99 11.89 8.34
C HIS A 173 -10.39 12.22 9.70
N ARG A 174 -9.75 11.29 10.40
CA ARG A 174 -9.30 11.52 11.78
C ARG A 174 -7.81 11.77 11.92
N ARG A 175 -6.98 11.30 10.98
CA ARG A 175 -5.52 11.37 11.12
C ARG A 175 -4.85 12.36 10.20
N LEU A 176 -5.44 12.65 9.03
CA LEU A 176 -4.96 13.72 8.16
C LEU A 176 -5.46 15.10 8.58
N THR A 177 -6.59 15.20 9.27
CA THR A 177 -7.04 16.48 9.82
C THR A 177 -6.18 16.87 11.02
N PRO A 178 -5.51 18.04 11.04
CA PRO A 178 -4.81 18.52 12.22
C PRO A 178 -5.81 18.60 13.38
N HIS A 179 -5.48 18.00 14.51
CA HIS A 179 -6.22 18.25 15.74
C HIS A 179 -6.01 19.72 16.10
N THR A 180 -7.03 20.55 15.81
CA THR A 180 -7.12 21.95 16.25
C THR A 180 -7.22 22.05 17.77
#